data_672860a36d7137aea5f8b4c6c10bf581
#
_entry.id   672860a36d7137aea5f8b4c6c10bf581
#
_cell.length_a   1.000
_cell.length_b   1.000
_cell.length_c   1.000
_cell.angle_alpha   90.00
_cell.angle_beta   90.00
_cell.angle_gamma   90.00
#
_symmetry.space_group_name_H-M   'P 1'
#
loop_
_entity.id
_entity.type
_entity.pdbx_description
1 polymer ?
#
loop_
_entity_poly.entity_id
_entity_poly.type
_entity_poly.pdbx_seq_one_letter_code
_entity_poly.pdbx_strand_id
1 'polypeptide(L)'
;ADLLAGGDLPVLNLGGGFPSLSTLHYSYQSAEQFVPPIEKYAEAITSVLNSLPRDRRPRLYLESGRALVDEAGYLITSVVAVKQTAASGPITLAGKANKGPAYVHETPGTAYVVDAGINLLYSGNWYRFNVKPAKALREAAAQPVKLYGCLCMNIDVIREQVSLPAMTTGDHLVMHPVGAYNITQSMQFITYRPAVVMIGLDGRVDVIREREDLD
;
A
#
# COMPACT_ATOMS: atom_id res chain seq x y z
N ALA A 1 -17.03 24.78 16.13
CA ALA A 1 -16.94 26.14 16.70
C ALA A 1 -17.65 26.20 18.07
N ASP A 2 -18.87 25.67 18.20
CA ASP A 2 -19.69 25.78 19.41
C ASP A 2 -19.07 25.10 20.65
N LEU A 3 -18.42 23.95 20.46
CA LEU A 3 -17.68 23.25 21.56
C LEU A 3 -16.49 24.07 22.08
N LEU A 4 -15.85 24.87 21.24
CA LEU A 4 -14.71 25.70 21.60
C LEU A 4 -15.15 27.06 22.22
N ALA A 5 -16.38 27.48 21.96
CA ALA A 5 -16.91 28.76 22.49
C ALA A 5 -17.33 28.68 23.95
N GLY A 6 -17.64 27.50 24.48
CA GLY A 6 -18.25 27.31 25.81
C GLY A 6 -17.28 27.03 26.96
N GLY A 7 -15.99 26.81 26.73
CA GLY A 7 -15.05 26.40 27.77
C GLY A 7 -13.62 26.89 27.57
N ASP A 8 -12.83 26.87 28.63
CA ASP A 8 -11.39 27.08 28.57
C ASP A 8 -10.71 25.76 28.31
N LEU A 9 -10.35 25.53 27.03
CA LEU A 9 -9.68 24.32 26.57
C LEU A 9 -8.20 24.60 26.34
N PRO A 10 -7.30 24.15 27.21
CA PRO A 10 -5.87 24.40 27.04
C PRO A 10 -5.26 23.64 25.85
N VAL A 11 -5.86 22.51 25.46
CA VAL A 11 -5.39 21.62 24.40
C VAL A 11 -6.56 21.12 23.57
N LEU A 12 -6.37 21.11 22.26
CA LEU A 12 -7.25 20.47 21.28
C LEU A 12 -6.46 19.43 20.50
N ASN A 13 -6.75 18.16 20.72
CA ASN A 13 -6.19 17.08 19.91
C ASN A 13 -7.21 16.68 18.81
N LEU A 14 -6.84 16.86 17.57
CA LEU A 14 -7.66 16.46 16.41
C LEU A 14 -7.35 15.06 15.90
N GLY A 15 -6.43 14.34 16.55
CA GLY A 15 -6.01 13.01 16.12
C GLY A 15 -5.25 13.02 14.81
N GLY A 16 -5.34 11.89 14.11
CA GLY A 16 -4.70 11.66 12.81
C GLY A 16 -5.69 11.59 11.67
N GLY A 17 -5.46 10.62 10.76
CA GLY A 17 -6.34 10.37 9.61
C GLY A 17 -6.05 11.26 8.40
N PHE A 18 -4.98 12.06 8.43
CA PHE A 18 -4.54 12.80 7.25
C PHE A 18 -4.05 11.83 6.19
N PRO A 19 -4.61 11.89 4.96
CA PRO A 19 -4.33 10.93 3.90
C PRO A 19 -2.95 11.16 3.27
N SER A 20 -2.45 10.12 2.61
CA SER A 20 -1.39 10.19 1.59
C SER A 20 -2.01 10.06 0.20
N LEU A 21 -1.18 10.19 -0.84
CA LEU A 21 -1.60 9.98 -2.23
C LEU A 21 -1.72 8.48 -2.58
N SER A 22 -2.19 7.67 -1.63
CA SER A 22 -2.43 6.25 -1.83
C SER A 22 -3.83 6.00 -2.39
N THR A 23 -3.93 5.16 -3.41
CA THR A 23 -5.20 4.80 -4.04
C THR A 23 -5.86 3.64 -3.31
N LEU A 24 -7.10 3.82 -2.86
CA LEU A 24 -7.89 2.74 -2.29
C LEU A 24 -8.25 1.68 -3.34
N HIS A 25 -8.40 0.43 -2.90
CA HIS A 25 -9.03 -0.60 -3.73
C HIS A 25 -10.43 -0.14 -4.15
N TYR A 26 -10.82 -0.52 -5.37
CA TYR A 26 -12.12 -0.17 -5.97
C TYR A 26 -12.34 1.33 -6.26
N SER A 27 -11.34 2.18 -6.05
CA SER A 27 -11.39 3.56 -6.54
C SER A 27 -10.98 3.60 -8.01
N TYR A 28 -11.82 4.23 -8.84
CA TYR A 28 -11.53 4.47 -10.26
C TYR A 28 -10.80 5.80 -10.48
N GLN A 29 -10.79 6.65 -9.47
CA GLN A 29 -10.10 7.95 -9.51
C GLN A 29 -8.70 7.82 -8.92
N SER A 30 -7.78 8.59 -9.44
CA SER A 30 -6.45 8.69 -8.82
C SER A 30 -6.54 9.45 -7.49
N ALA A 31 -5.60 9.17 -6.58
CA ALA A 31 -5.59 9.83 -5.27
C ALA A 31 -5.49 11.35 -5.40
N GLU A 32 -4.74 11.86 -6.38
CA GLU A 32 -4.57 13.29 -6.63
C GLU A 32 -5.88 14.01 -6.98
N GLN A 33 -6.89 13.29 -7.46
CA GLN A 33 -8.17 13.89 -7.85
C GLN A 33 -9.13 14.09 -6.68
N PHE A 34 -9.02 13.29 -5.61
CA PHE A 34 -9.97 13.36 -4.51
C PHE A 34 -9.34 13.51 -3.12
N VAL A 35 -8.02 13.33 -2.98
CA VAL A 35 -7.32 13.66 -1.74
C VAL A 35 -6.99 15.14 -1.73
N PRO A 36 -7.60 15.95 -0.85
CA PRO A 36 -7.25 17.36 -0.77
C PRO A 36 -5.79 17.53 -0.36
N PRO A 37 -5.09 18.53 -0.87
CA PRO A 37 -3.75 18.85 -0.42
C PRO A 37 -3.75 19.22 1.07
N ILE A 38 -2.65 18.97 1.77
CA ILE A 38 -2.54 19.16 3.22
C ILE A 38 -2.86 20.59 3.65
N GLU A 39 -2.62 21.57 2.79
CA GLU A 39 -2.92 22.97 3.00
C GLU A 39 -4.42 23.21 3.22
N LYS A 40 -5.30 22.44 2.56
CA LYS A 40 -6.75 22.56 2.75
C LYS A 40 -7.19 22.12 4.14
N TYR A 41 -6.54 21.11 4.69
CA TYR A 41 -6.77 20.72 6.09
C TYR A 41 -6.27 21.80 7.04
N ALA A 42 -5.09 22.35 6.78
CA ALA A 42 -4.54 23.44 7.59
C ALA A 42 -5.42 24.70 7.53
N GLU A 43 -5.90 25.11 6.36
CA GLU A 43 -6.83 26.22 6.16
C GLU A 43 -8.12 26.00 6.95
N ALA A 44 -8.74 24.83 6.86
CA ALA A 44 -9.97 24.51 7.57
C ALA A 44 -9.80 24.58 9.10
N ILE A 45 -8.72 23.99 9.62
CA ILE A 45 -8.42 23.98 11.06
C ILE A 45 -8.12 25.40 11.54
N THR A 46 -7.26 26.12 10.85
CA THR A 46 -6.83 27.45 11.27
C THR A 46 -7.95 28.49 11.14
N SER A 47 -8.87 28.34 10.19
CA SER A 47 -10.02 29.23 10.08
C SER A 47 -10.90 29.19 11.33
N VAL A 48 -11.12 27.98 11.88
CA VAL A 48 -11.88 27.79 13.12
C VAL A 48 -11.11 28.33 14.32
N LEU A 49 -9.81 28.02 14.44
CA LEU A 49 -9.00 28.49 15.56
C LEU A 49 -8.85 30.03 15.55
N ASN A 50 -8.75 30.63 14.38
CA ASN A 50 -8.60 32.08 14.24
C ASN A 50 -9.89 32.84 14.54
N SER A 51 -11.05 32.20 14.54
CA SER A 51 -12.31 32.81 15.00
C SER A 51 -12.35 33.01 16.54
N LEU A 52 -11.47 32.34 17.25
CA LEU A 52 -11.37 32.48 18.70
C LEU A 52 -10.44 33.64 19.09
N PRO A 53 -10.70 34.33 20.24
CA PRO A 53 -9.77 35.27 20.85
C PRO A 53 -8.41 34.59 21.07
N ARG A 54 -7.31 35.36 20.92
CA ARG A 54 -5.95 34.80 20.99
C ARG A 54 -5.64 34.09 22.30
N ASP A 55 -6.10 34.65 23.39
CA ASP A 55 -5.93 34.15 24.76
C ASP A 55 -6.77 32.90 25.04
N ARG A 56 -7.74 32.61 24.20
CA ARG A 56 -8.62 31.41 24.30
C ARG A 56 -8.30 30.34 23.27
N ARG A 57 -7.27 30.51 22.43
CA ARG A 57 -6.88 29.48 21.43
C ARG A 57 -6.19 28.33 22.12
N PRO A 58 -6.70 27.11 21.97
CA PRO A 58 -6.04 25.93 22.52
C PRO A 58 -4.73 25.65 21.78
N ARG A 59 -3.81 24.94 22.44
CA ARG A 59 -2.68 24.32 21.80
C ARG A 59 -3.19 23.17 20.95
N LEU A 60 -2.85 23.18 19.66
CA LEU A 60 -3.27 22.15 18.72
C LEU A 60 -2.28 20.96 18.74
N TYR A 61 -2.81 19.74 18.88
CA TYR A 61 -2.10 18.50 18.63
C TYR A 61 -2.68 17.77 17.42
N LEU A 62 -1.79 17.24 16.58
CA LEU A 62 -2.10 16.42 15.44
C LEU A 62 -1.30 15.13 15.56
N GLU A 63 -1.92 13.99 15.22
CA GLU A 63 -1.31 12.66 15.26
C GLU A 63 -1.12 12.13 13.82
N SER A 64 -0.49 12.93 12.98
CA SER A 64 -0.26 12.60 11.59
C SER A 64 0.68 11.42 11.47
N GLY A 65 0.23 10.34 10.83
CA GLY A 65 1.04 9.14 10.55
C GLY A 65 1.23 8.97 9.04
N ARG A 66 0.22 8.42 8.37
CA ARG A 66 0.27 8.10 6.94
C ARG A 66 0.76 9.26 6.08
N ALA A 67 0.21 10.45 6.25
CA ALA A 67 0.58 11.63 5.48
C ALA A 67 2.08 11.99 5.54
N LEU A 68 2.78 11.56 6.60
CA LEU A 68 4.20 11.87 6.78
C LEU A 68 5.14 10.78 6.25
N VAL A 69 4.74 9.50 6.33
CA VAL A 69 5.68 8.40 6.14
C VAL A 69 5.35 7.47 4.97
N ASP A 70 4.14 7.55 4.40
CA ASP A 70 3.70 6.57 3.40
C ASP A 70 4.59 6.58 2.16
N GLU A 71 4.87 7.76 1.63
CA GLU A 71 5.68 7.94 0.43
C GLU A 71 7.19 7.76 0.66
N ALA A 72 7.63 7.70 1.90
CA ALA A 72 9.04 7.46 2.22
C ALA A 72 9.44 5.98 2.09
N GLY A 73 8.47 5.05 2.03
CA GLY A 73 8.73 3.61 2.02
C GLY A 73 8.63 2.99 0.64
N TYR A 74 9.64 2.18 0.31
CA TYR A 74 9.70 1.33 -0.88
C TYR A 74 9.94 -0.11 -0.46
N LEU A 75 9.31 -1.07 -1.14
CA LEU A 75 9.62 -2.48 -1.01
C LEU A 75 10.23 -2.98 -2.32
N ILE A 76 11.41 -3.59 -2.22
CA ILE A 76 12.03 -4.31 -3.33
C ILE A 76 11.75 -5.79 -3.12
N THR A 77 11.28 -6.46 -4.15
CA THR A 77 10.97 -7.90 -4.13
C THR A 77 11.42 -8.56 -5.42
N SER A 78 11.67 -9.86 -5.38
CA SER A 78 12.15 -10.65 -6.51
C SER A 78 11.03 -11.53 -7.05
N VAL A 79 10.96 -11.70 -8.35
CA VAL A 79 10.13 -12.72 -8.99
C VAL A 79 10.75 -14.09 -8.70
N VAL A 80 10.05 -14.94 -7.95
CA VAL A 80 10.51 -16.30 -7.61
C VAL A 80 9.91 -17.37 -8.49
N ALA A 81 8.77 -17.07 -9.14
CA ALA A 81 8.18 -17.98 -10.12
C ALA A 81 7.35 -17.21 -11.16
N VAL A 82 7.34 -17.74 -12.37
CA VAL A 82 6.47 -17.29 -13.46
C VAL A 82 5.52 -18.44 -13.78
N LYS A 83 4.22 -18.17 -13.73
CA LYS A 83 3.17 -19.14 -14.04
C LYS A 83 2.42 -18.69 -15.28
N GLN A 84 2.20 -19.61 -16.20
CA GLN A 84 1.27 -19.44 -17.30
C GLN A 84 -0.02 -20.14 -16.92
N THR A 85 -1.09 -19.37 -16.77
CA THR A 85 -2.43 -19.94 -16.56
C THR A 85 -3.04 -20.15 -17.94
N ALA A 86 -3.38 -21.40 -18.28
CA ALA A 86 -4.26 -21.65 -19.40
C ALA A 86 -5.58 -20.91 -19.14
N ALA A 87 -6.15 -20.28 -20.15
CA ALA A 87 -7.48 -19.69 -20.03
C ALA A 87 -8.41 -20.79 -19.48
N SER A 88 -8.75 -20.72 -18.21
CA SER A 88 -9.71 -21.64 -17.61
C SER A 88 -11.07 -21.25 -18.18
N GLY A 89 -11.56 -22.07 -19.10
CA GLY A 89 -12.96 -22.03 -19.47
C GLY A 89 -13.83 -22.18 -18.22
N PRO A 90 -15.12 -21.88 -18.29
CA PRO A 90 -16.02 -21.93 -17.13
C PRO A 90 -15.91 -23.30 -16.46
N ILE A 91 -15.54 -23.33 -15.20
CA ILE A 91 -15.58 -24.57 -14.40
C ILE A 91 -17.05 -24.89 -14.19
N THR A 92 -17.56 -25.80 -15.01
CA THR A 92 -18.88 -26.40 -14.79
C THR A 92 -18.73 -27.39 -13.64
N LEU A 93 -19.05 -27.01 -12.43
CA LEU A 93 -19.21 -27.96 -11.32
C LEU A 93 -20.39 -28.85 -11.67
N ALA A 94 -20.12 -30.06 -12.15
CA ALA A 94 -21.12 -31.09 -12.36
C ALA A 94 -21.70 -31.47 -10.98
N GLY A 95 -22.92 -31.08 -10.71
CA GLY A 95 -23.68 -31.56 -9.55
C GLY A 95 -24.28 -30.47 -8.69
N LYS A 96 -25.55 -30.23 -8.92
CA LYS A 96 -26.54 -29.43 -8.19
C LYS A 96 -26.51 -27.92 -8.45
N ALA A 97 -27.61 -27.50 -9.06
CA ALA A 97 -27.95 -26.11 -9.34
C ALA A 97 -28.05 -25.31 -8.02
N ASN A 98 -26.95 -24.68 -7.63
CA ASN A 98 -27.01 -23.57 -6.70
C ASN A 98 -26.98 -22.29 -7.57
N LYS A 99 -28.07 -21.53 -7.51
CA LYS A 99 -28.27 -20.27 -8.25
C LYS A 99 -27.48 -19.15 -7.56
N GLY A 100 -26.16 -19.29 -7.47
CA GLY A 100 -25.25 -18.22 -7.11
C GLY A 100 -24.55 -17.69 -8.37
N PRO A 101 -24.13 -16.42 -8.42
CA PRO A 101 -23.39 -15.92 -9.57
C PRO A 101 -22.13 -16.74 -9.74
N ALA A 102 -21.95 -17.33 -10.93
CA ALA A 102 -20.71 -17.96 -11.32
C ALA A 102 -19.64 -16.86 -11.39
N TYR A 103 -18.71 -16.85 -10.44
CA TYR A 103 -17.53 -16.00 -10.55
C TYR A 103 -16.66 -16.55 -11.65
N VAL A 104 -16.79 -15.99 -12.84
CA VAL A 104 -15.85 -16.24 -13.93
C VAL A 104 -14.60 -15.44 -13.60
N HIS A 105 -13.61 -16.09 -13.02
CA HIS A 105 -12.27 -15.52 -12.94
C HIS A 105 -11.62 -15.64 -14.32
N GLU A 106 -11.77 -14.63 -15.15
CA GLU A 106 -10.86 -14.42 -16.28
C GLU A 106 -9.49 -14.06 -15.70
N THR A 107 -8.69 -15.07 -15.40
CA THR A 107 -7.32 -14.86 -14.97
C THR A 107 -6.48 -14.49 -16.19
N PRO A 108 -5.69 -13.42 -16.12
CA PRO A 108 -4.69 -13.15 -17.15
C PRO A 108 -3.79 -14.38 -17.35
N GLY A 109 -3.37 -14.63 -18.59
CA GLY A 109 -2.58 -15.82 -18.94
C GLY A 109 -1.22 -15.92 -18.24
N THR A 110 -0.72 -14.85 -17.61
CA THR A 110 0.57 -14.82 -16.93
C THR A 110 0.38 -14.35 -15.49
N ALA A 111 1.03 -15.04 -14.55
CA ALA A 111 1.12 -14.63 -13.17
C ALA A 111 2.57 -14.68 -12.68
N TYR A 112 2.96 -13.69 -11.89
CA TYR A 112 4.24 -13.65 -11.19
C TYR A 112 4.01 -13.93 -9.72
N VAL A 113 4.87 -14.75 -9.14
CA VAL A 113 4.97 -14.95 -7.69
C VAL A 113 6.23 -14.25 -7.22
N VAL A 114 6.13 -13.44 -6.17
CA VAL A 114 7.26 -12.70 -5.61
C VAL A 114 7.55 -13.14 -4.17
N ASP A 115 8.77 -12.87 -3.70
CA ASP A 115 9.24 -13.23 -2.34
C ASP A 115 8.71 -12.32 -1.22
N ALA A 116 7.77 -11.44 -1.53
CA ALA A 116 7.01 -10.65 -0.57
C ALA A 116 5.54 -11.05 -0.61
N GLY A 117 4.86 -10.96 0.52
CA GLY A 117 3.44 -11.26 0.62
C GLY A 117 2.71 -10.24 1.50
N ILE A 118 1.44 -10.49 1.76
CA ILE A 118 0.63 -9.65 2.63
C ILE A 118 1.17 -9.57 4.07
N ASN A 119 2.03 -10.50 4.47
CA ASN A 119 2.75 -10.44 5.75
C ASN A 119 3.68 -9.24 5.86
N LEU A 120 4.16 -8.70 4.74
CA LEU A 120 4.99 -7.50 4.65
C LEU A 120 4.21 -6.29 4.13
N LEU A 121 3.10 -6.53 3.46
CA LEU A 121 2.29 -5.54 2.76
C LEU A 121 0.89 -5.43 3.38
N TYR A 122 0.83 -5.31 4.70
CA TYR A 122 -0.43 -5.30 5.45
C TYR A 122 -1.44 -4.26 4.92
N SER A 123 -0.97 -3.07 4.58
CA SER A 123 -1.84 -2.02 4.06
C SER A 123 -2.39 -2.32 2.65
N GLY A 124 -1.85 -3.34 1.97
CA GLY A 124 -2.35 -3.85 0.70
C GLY A 124 -3.78 -4.40 0.75
N ASN A 125 -4.32 -4.65 1.95
CA ASN A 125 -5.72 -5.01 2.12
C ASN A 125 -6.67 -3.86 1.74
N TRP A 126 -6.22 -2.63 1.79
CA TRP A 126 -7.04 -1.43 1.51
C TRP A 126 -6.51 -0.59 0.37
N TYR A 127 -5.18 -0.54 0.18
CA TYR A 127 -4.52 0.35 -0.77
C TYR A 127 -3.85 -0.43 -1.89
N ARG A 128 -3.85 0.15 -3.08
CA ARG A 128 -3.09 -0.36 -4.21
C ARG A 128 -1.71 0.26 -4.22
N PHE A 129 -0.69 -0.59 -4.22
CA PHE A 129 0.68 -0.15 -4.46
C PHE A 129 0.92 0.02 -5.95
N ASN A 130 1.70 1.02 -6.34
CA ASN A 130 2.31 1.08 -7.64
C ASN A 130 3.40 0.01 -7.71
N VAL A 131 3.40 -0.77 -8.76
CA VAL A 131 4.37 -1.83 -8.98
C VAL A 131 5.11 -1.54 -10.27
N LYS A 132 6.43 -1.48 -10.20
CA LYS A 132 7.29 -1.21 -11.35
C LYS A 132 8.49 -2.15 -11.33
N PRO A 133 9.06 -2.52 -12.50
CA PRO A 133 10.37 -3.15 -12.55
C PRO A 133 11.44 -2.26 -11.90
N ALA A 134 12.34 -2.87 -11.14
CA ALA A 134 13.46 -2.15 -10.49
C ALA A 134 14.49 -1.64 -11.51
N LYS A 135 14.53 -2.25 -12.69
CA LYS A 135 15.37 -1.82 -13.83
C LYS A 135 14.47 -1.48 -15.00
N ALA A 136 14.84 -0.49 -15.78
CA ALA A 136 14.22 -0.26 -17.06
C ALA A 136 14.45 -1.51 -17.93
N LEU A 137 13.38 -2.26 -18.18
CA LEU A 137 13.42 -3.40 -19.10
C LEU A 137 13.26 -2.84 -20.51
N ARG A 138 14.17 -3.24 -21.41
CA ARG A 138 14.15 -2.78 -22.79
C ARG A 138 12.82 -3.21 -23.44
N GLU A 139 12.08 -2.24 -23.93
CA GLU A 139 10.99 -2.29 -24.93
C GLU A 139 10.02 -3.49 -24.94
N ALA A 140 9.91 -4.25 -23.86
CA ALA A 140 8.88 -5.27 -23.78
C ALA A 140 7.53 -4.59 -23.56
N ALA A 141 6.58 -4.82 -24.49
CA ALA A 141 5.22 -4.34 -24.32
C ALA A 141 4.67 -4.83 -22.97
N ALA A 142 4.14 -3.91 -22.18
CA ALA A 142 3.53 -4.24 -20.92
C ALA A 142 2.24 -5.04 -21.16
N GLN A 143 2.06 -6.13 -20.44
CA GLN A 143 0.90 -7.00 -20.51
C GLN A 143 0.22 -7.08 -19.12
N PRO A 144 -1.10 -7.32 -19.10
CA PRO A 144 -1.79 -7.55 -17.84
C PRO A 144 -1.32 -8.88 -17.24
N VAL A 145 -0.87 -8.81 -15.97
CA VAL A 145 -0.44 -9.98 -15.21
C VAL A 145 -1.07 -9.94 -13.82
N LYS A 146 -1.20 -11.10 -13.19
CA LYS A 146 -1.55 -11.24 -11.78
C LYS A 146 -0.27 -11.32 -10.95
N LEU A 147 -0.26 -10.68 -9.78
CA LEU A 147 0.88 -10.67 -8.88
C LEU A 147 0.49 -11.30 -7.56
N TYR A 148 1.12 -12.43 -7.25
CA TYR A 148 0.96 -13.17 -6.01
C TYR A 148 2.16 -13.00 -5.10
N GLY A 149 1.93 -13.02 -3.79
CA GLY A 149 2.99 -13.26 -2.82
C GLY A 149 3.39 -14.73 -2.74
N CYS A 150 4.32 -15.03 -1.83
CA CYS A 150 4.91 -16.36 -1.64
C CYS A 150 4.25 -17.20 -0.55
N LEU A 151 3.20 -16.68 0.09
CA LEU A 151 2.56 -17.35 1.21
C LEU A 151 1.57 -18.42 0.72
N CYS A 152 1.39 -19.48 1.51
CA CYS A 152 0.39 -20.53 1.23
C CYS A 152 -1.04 -20.10 1.61
N MET A 153 -1.40 -18.86 1.29
CA MET A 153 -2.69 -18.25 1.61
C MET A 153 -3.37 -17.78 0.34
N ASN A 154 -4.65 -18.10 0.19
CA ASN A 154 -5.45 -17.66 -0.96
C ASN A 154 -5.66 -16.14 -1.02
N ILE A 155 -5.49 -15.45 0.10
CA ILE A 155 -5.56 -13.99 0.19
C ILE A 155 -4.24 -13.29 -0.16
N ASP A 156 -3.16 -14.06 -0.40
CA ASP A 156 -1.85 -13.48 -0.74
C ASP A 156 -1.77 -13.06 -2.22
N VAL A 157 -2.72 -12.23 -2.59
CA VAL A 157 -2.83 -11.60 -3.91
C VAL A 157 -2.46 -10.13 -3.78
N ILE A 158 -1.25 -9.78 -4.21
CA ILE A 158 -0.78 -8.39 -4.14
C ILE A 158 -1.53 -7.50 -5.14
N ARG A 159 -1.71 -8.02 -6.38
CA ARG A 159 -2.48 -7.33 -7.42
C ARG A 159 -3.22 -8.36 -8.28
N GLU A 160 -4.53 -8.21 -8.36
CA GLU A 160 -5.36 -9.01 -9.27
C GLU A 160 -5.02 -8.75 -10.73
N GLN A 161 -4.65 -7.50 -11.03
CA GLN A 161 -4.19 -7.11 -12.35
C GLN A 161 -3.24 -5.93 -12.25
N VAL A 162 -2.10 -6.05 -12.90
CA VAL A 162 -1.12 -4.98 -13.08
C VAL A 162 -0.46 -5.11 -14.45
N SER A 163 -0.18 -4.00 -15.09
CA SER A 163 0.49 -4.01 -16.40
C SER A 163 2.01 -4.00 -16.18
N LEU A 164 2.67 -5.10 -16.53
CA LEU A 164 4.12 -5.27 -16.41
C LEU A 164 4.70 -5.82 -17.72
N PRO A 165 5.96 -5.50 -18.01
CA PRO A 165 6.68 -6.15 -19.12
C PRO A 165 6.88 -7.64 -18.81
N ALA A 166 7.29 -8.42 -19.82
CA ALA A 166 7.67 -9.80 -19.61
C ALA A 166 8.88 -9.87 -18.65
N MET A 167 8.74 -10.66 -17.59
CA MET A 167 9.74 -10.82 -16.53
C MET A 167 10.07 -12.29 -16.35
N THR A 168 11.23 -12.56 -15.80
CA THR A 168 11.75 -13.88 -15.48
C THR A 168 12.05 -14.02 -13.99
N THR A 169 12.22 -15.23 -13.53
CA THR A 169 12.69 -15.50 -12.17
C THR A 169 14.04 -14.80 -11.91
N GLY A 170 14.14 -14.10 -10.80
CA GLY A 170 15.29 -13.28 -10.42
C GLY A 170 15.16 -11.80 -10.80
N ASP A 171 14.20 -11.41 -11.63
CA ASP A 171 13.91 -10.00 -11.87
C ASP A 171 13.31 -9.36 -10.61
N HIS A 172 13.57 -8.07 -10.44
CA HIS A 172 13.13 -7.34 -9.26
C HIS A 172 12.02 -6.35 -9.61
N LEU A 173 11.09 -6.23 -8.67
CA LEU A 173 10.01 -5.25 -8.66
C LEU A 173 10.18 -4.29 -7.50
N VAL A 174 9.73 -3.06 -7.68
CA VAL A 174 9.60 -2.05 -6.63
C VAL A 174 8.13 -1.76 -6.43
N MET A 175 7.71 -1.78 -5.16
CA MET A 175 6.37 -1.40 -4.73
C MET A 175 6.42 -0.11 -3.93
N HIS A 176 5.52 0.81 -4.23
CA HIS A 176 5.45 2.14 -3.61
C HIS A 176 4.01 2.70 -3.69
N PRO A 177 3.53 3.49 -2.71
CA PRO A 177 4.15 3.77 -1.42
C PRO A 177 3.87 2.65 -0.41
N VAL A 178 4.82 2.34 0.47
CA VAL A 178 4.68 1.29 1.49
C VAL A 178 5.15 1.72 2.89
N GLY A 179 5.38 3.01 3.12
CA GLY A 179 5.96 3.52 4.36
C GLY A 179 5.02 3.42 5.56
N ALA A 180 3.71 3.56 5.34
CA ALA A 180 2.75 3.57 6.44
C ALA A 180 2.24 2.16 6.75
N TYR A 181 2.36 1.76 8.02
CA TYR A 181 1.86 0.54 8.63
C TYR A 181 2.52 -0.79 8.18
N ASN A 182 3.17 -0.86 7.03
CA ASN A 182 3.69 -2.13 6.51
C ASN A 182 4.86 -2.67 7.36
N ILE A 183 5.80 -1.83 7.76
CA ILE A 183 6.92 -2.24 8.62
C ILE A 183 6.43 -2.60 10.03
N THR A 184 5.55 -1.77 10.60
CA THR A 184 5.09 -1.92 11.99
C THR A 184 4.10 -3.06 12.19
N GLN A 185 3.36 -3.43 11.15
CA GLN A 185 2.38 -4.51 11.18
C GLN A 185 2.86 -5.76 10.40
N SER A 186 4.14 -5.82 10.04
CA SER A 186 4.70 -6.99 9.39
C SER A 186 4.66 -8.21 10.30
N MET A 187 4.24 -9.34 9.75
CA MET A 187 4.16 -10.62 10.46
C MET A 187 5.26 -11.56 10.02
N GLN A 188 5.75 -12.37 10.95
CA GLN A 188 6.55 -13.54 10.63
C GLN A 188 5.61 -14.71 10.32
N PHE A 189 5.40 -14.97 9.03
CA PHE A 189 4.67 -16.14 8.58
C PHE A 189 5.37 -16.70 7.35
N ILE A 190 5.86 -17.94 7.44
CA ILE A 190 6.67 -18.65 6.43
C ILE A 190 8.05 -18.03 6.24
N THR A 191 8.17 -16.71 6.19
CA THR A 191 9.44 -16.01 5.99
C THR A 191 9.73 -15.08 7.17
N TYR A 192 11.01 -14.85 7.44
CA TYR A 192 11.47 -13.84 8.38
C TYR A 192 11.35 -12.44 7.78
N ARG A 193 11.35 -11.43 8.65
CA ARG A 193 11.31 -10.04 8.19
C ARG A 193 12.59 -9.69 7.46
N PRO A 194 12.49 -9.01 6.30
CA PRO A 194 13.67 -8.59 5.55
C PRO A 194 14.41 -7.46 6.26
N ALA A 195 15.64 -7.22 5.82
CA ALA A 195 16.38 -6.03 6.21
C ALA A 195 15.62 -4.76 5.83
N VAL A 196 15.81 -3.68 6.61
CA VAL A 196 15.34 -2.35 6.27
C VAL A 196 16.54 -1.43 6.17
N VAL A 197 16.64 -0.73 5.07
CA VAL A 197 17.69 0.26 4.83
C VAL A 197 17.08 1.66 4.77
N MET A 198 17.83 2.63 5.23
CA MET A 198 17.52 4.04 5.09
C MET A 198 18.49 4.65 4.07
N ILE A 199 17.94 5.40 3.12
CA ILE A 199 18.74 6.17 2.17
C ILE A 199 18.70 7.63 2.60
N GLY A 200 19.85 8.15 3.00
CA GLY A 200 20.00 9.54 3.39
C GLY A 200 19.92 10.50 2.20
N LEU A 201 19.75 11.78 2.47
CA LEU A 201 19.73 12.82 1.44
C LEU A 201 21.07 12.96 0.69
N ASP A 202 22.15 12.48 1.29
CA ASP A 202 23.50 12.38 0.70
C ASP A 202 23.69 11.11 -0.13
N GLY A 203 22.66 10.26 -0.23
CA GLY A 203 22.71 8.99 -0.94
C GLY A 203 23.35 7.84 -0.14
N ARG A 204 23.78 8.08 1.11
CA ARG A 204 24.30 7.02 1.98
C ARG A 204 23.19 6.04 2.31
N VAL A 205 23.53 4.74 2.30
CA VAL A 205 22.62 3.64 2.64
C VAL A 205 23.05 3.07 3.98
N ASP A 206 22.15 3.16 4.96
CA ASP A 206 22.38 2.61 6.31
C ASP A 206 21.39 1.48 6.57
N VAL A 207 21.85 0.35 7.11
CA VAL A 207 20.96 -0.72 7.59
C VAL A 207 20.40 -0.28 8.93
N ILE A 208 19.09 -0.05 9.00
CA ILE A 208 18.38 0.37 10.22
C ILE A 208 17.64 -0.79 10.90
N ARG A 209 17.50 -1.90 10.21
CA ARG A 209 17.08 -3.18 10.77
C ARG A 209 17.72 -4.29 9.95
N GLU A 210 18.46 -5.17 10.63
CA GLU A 210 19.01 -6.38 10.02
C GLU A 210 17.90 -7.34 9.60
N ARG A 211 18.20 -8.21 8.64
CA ARG A 211 17.34 -9.33 8.29
C ARG A 211 17.23 -10.25 9.50
N GLU A 212 16.02 -10.67 9.81
CA GLU A 212 15.81 -11.70 10.84
C GLU A 212 16.21 -13.08 10.29
N ASP A 213 16.75 -13.91 11.16
CA ASP A 213 17.10 -15.31 10.93
C ASP A 213 16.81 -16.16 12.19
N LEU A 214 17.37 -17.36 12.28
CA LEU A 214 17.17 -18.30 13.40
C LEU A 214 18.22 -18.16 14.51
N ASP A 215 19.25 -17.35 14.33
CA ASP A 215 20.38 -17.24 15.28
C ASP A 215 20.13 -16.22 16.39
#